data_43ec1bb641f5a70b3984fb08bd40c4e2
#
_entry.id   43ec1bb641f5a70b3984fb08bd40c4e2
#
_cell.length_a   1.000
_cell.length_b   1.000
_cell.length_c   1.000
_cell.angle_alpha   90.00
_cell.angle_beta   90.00
_cell.angle_gamma   90.00
#
_symmetry.space_group_name_H-M   'P 1'
#
loop_
_entity.id
_entity.type
_entity.pdbx_description
1 polymer ?
#
loop_
_entity_poly.entity_id
_entity_poly.type
_entity_poly.pdbx_seq_one_letter_code
_entity_poly.pdbx_strand_id
1 'polypeptide(L)'
;MSHWNNLPQLRLGVYPTPFYRLENISRIYNKDIWIKRDDLCGVALGGNKVRKLEYLLADAQKQGCDTVFTTGGAQSNHAMLTAACAARLGLRCVLILKKRGVTDRKGNLVLDDIFGAQVEFMDTDSYEDIYAKMRERCEVLANQGHKGYIIPVGGSTALGSIGYAECVRELAEQAKEAGIEISHVASATGSGGTTAGLVLGTSLFLPQAKATGLGVDTDPFEEIVSELVKEAAGLVGQPVPTDMDSRFRMIYHVGAGYAIPNAEDTPYIKELARQEGILLDPVYTGKAWAKFLTLVKEGYFDGQEHIAFVHTGGAAALFAMDLG
;
A
#
# COMPACT_ATOMS: atom_id res chain seq x y z
N MET A 1 15.33 11.43 -22.50
CA MET A 1 14.37 11.98 -21.50
C MET A 1 13.57 10.81 -20.98
N SER A 2 13.52 10.61 -19.66
CA SER A 2 12.83 9.46 -19.09
C SER A 2 11.32 9.55 -19.37
N HIS A 3 10.69 8.48 -19.81
CA HIS A 3 9.23 8.39 -20.01
C HIS A 3 8.43 8.70 -18.74
N TRP A 4 9.08 8.75 -17.59
CA TRP A 4 8.52 9.04 -16.27
C TRP A 4 7.71 10.35 -16.23
N ASN A 5 8.25 11.42 -16.82
CA ASN A 5 7.58 12.74 -16.87
C ASN A 5 6.35 12.80 -17.78
N ASN A 6 6.09 11.75 -18.56
CA ASN A 6 4.96 11.70 -19.50
C ASN A 6 3.74 10.94 -18.93
N LEU A 7 3.89 10.32 -17.75
CA LEU A 7 2.77 9.63 -17.11
C LEU A 7 1.82 10.65 -16.46
N PRO A 8 0.52 10.50 -16.68
CA PRO A 8 -0.46 11.37 -16.03
C PRO A 8 -0.41 11.14 -14.53
N GLN A 9 -0.29 12.23 -13.76
CA GLN A 9 -0.28 12.20 -12.30
C GLN A 9 -1.07 13.36 -11.73
N LEU A 10 -1.91 13.10 -10.74
CA LEU A 10 -2.57 14.10 -9.90
C LEU A 10 -1.74 14.33 -8.63
N ARG A 11 -1.92 15.48 -8.01
CA ARG A 11 -1.40 15.77 -6.67
C ARG A 11 -2.54 15.71 -5.66
N LEU A 12 -2.73 14.55 -5.04
CA LEU A 12 -3.76 14.33 -4.02
C LEU A 12 -3.16 14.36 -2.61
N GLY A 13 -2.00 13.77 -2.44
CA GLY A 13 -1.30 13.74 -1.16
C GLY A 13 -0.46 14.98 -0.88
N VAL A 14 0.06 15.06 0.34
CA VAL A 14 1.06 16.03 0.79
C VAL A 14 2.40 15.32 0.90
N TYR A 15 3.35 15.74 0.12
CA TYR A 15 4.68 15.15 0.02
C TYR A 15 5.79 16.21 0.12
N PRO A 16 6.98 15.86 0.60
CA PRO A 16 7.39 14.53 1.09
C PRO A 16 6.66 14.16 2.39
N THR A 17 6.30 12.87 2.54
CA THR A 17 5.84 12.37 3.84
C THR A 17 7.01 12.29 4.82
N PRO A 18 6.79 12.39 6.15
CA PRO A 18 7.88 12.37 7.11
C PRO A 18 8.71 11.08 7.02
N PHE A 19 10.03 11.24 7.17
CA PHE A 19 10.99 10.16 7.28
C PHE A 19 11.96 10.49 8.41
N TYR A 20 12.04 9.63 9.42
CA TYR A 20 12.86 9.87 10.61
C TYR A 20 13.22 8.56 11.33
N ARG A 21 14.24 8.63 12.17
CA ARG A 21 14.68 7.54 13.02
C ARG A 21 13.70 7.32 14.16
N LEU A 22 13.38 6.05 14.48
CA LEU A 22 12.61 5.66 15.65
C LEU A 22 13.56 5.55 16.84
N GLU A 23 13.64 6.59 17.66
CA GLU A 23 14.69 6.71 18.69
C GLU A 23 14.61 5.64 19.78
N ASN A 24 13.40 5.39 20.30
CA ASN A 24 13.21 4.43 21.38
C ASN A 24 13.27 2.98 20.88
N ILE A 25 12.65 2.71 19.75
CA ILE A 25 12.68 1.39 19.10
C ILE A 25 14.12 1.04 18.68
N SER A 26 14.85 1.96 18.08
CA SER A 26 16.25 1.73 17.70
C SER A 26 17.12 1.37 18.91
N ARG A 27 16.91 2.03 20.05
CA ARG A 27 17.63 1.73 21.30
C ARG A 27 17.24 0.38 21.87
N ILE A 28 15.94 0.03 21.89
CA ILE A 28 15.43 -1.26 22.41
C ILE A 28 16.01 -2.44 21.63
N TYR A 29 16.03 -2.31 20.30
CA TYR A 29 16.46 -3.38 19.41
C TYR A 29 17.95 -3.32 19.04
N ASN A 30 18.69 -2.32 19.56
CA ASN A 30 20.09 -2.07 19.22
C ASN A 30 20.33 -2.10 17.70
N LYS A 31 19.44 -1.42 16.94
CA LYS A 31 19.43 -1.38 15.48
C LYS A 31 18.95 -0.02 15.00
N ASP A 32 19.57 0.54 13.98
CA ASP A 32 19.18 1.83 13.45
C ASP A 32 17.95 1.70 12.54
N ILE A 33 16.77 1.93 13.13
CA ILE A 33 15.45 1.72 12.50
C ILE A 33 14.82 3.05 12.17
N TRP A 34 14.51 3.25 10.90
CA TRP A 34 13.85 4.43 10.34
C TRP A 34 12.43 4.10 9.89
N ILE A 35 11.56 5.11 9.86
CA ILE A 35 10.18 4.96 9.42
C ILE A 35 9.83 6.01 8.36
N LYS A 36 9.21 5.55 7.26
CA LYS A 36 8.58 6.39 6.25
C LYS A 36 7.08 6.44 6.51
N ARG A 37 6.53 7.63 6.80
CA ARG A 37 5.18 7.84 7.34
C ARG A 37 4.17 8.15 6.23
N ASP A 38 3.87 7.19 5.35
CA ASP A 38 2.85 7.36 4.31
C ASP A 38 1.40 7.39 4.87
N ASP A 39 1.22 6.97 6.12
CA ASP A 39 0.01 7.20 6.90
C ASP A 39 -0.29 8.70 7.12
N LEU A 40 0.69 9.59 6.95
CA LEU A 40 0.56 11.04 7.10
C LEU A 40 0.48 11.80 5.76
N CYS A 41 0.08 11.14 4.67
CA CYS A 41 0.02 11.74 3.34
C CYS A 41 -1.12 12.76 3.12
N GLY A 42 -1.94 13.06 4.14
CA GLY A 42 -2.89 14.18 4.11
C GLY A 42 -4.20 13.95 3.35
N VAL A 43 -4.53 12.72 2.97
CA VAL A 43 -5.84 12.35 2.42
C VAL A 43 -6.55 11.42 3.39
N ALA A 44 -7.73 11.77 3.85
CA ALA A 44 -8.48 11.03 4.88
C ALA A 44 -7.59 10.68 6.08
N LEU A 45 -7.47 9.39 6.41
CA LEU A 45 -6.57 8.90 7.46
C LEU A 45 -5.19 8.46 6.92
N GLY A 46 -4.86 8.87 5.70
CA GLY A 46 -3.59 8.56 5.06
C GLY A 46 -3.40 7.11 4.63
N GLY A 47 -2.32 6.85 3.94
CA GLY A 47 -1.91 5.50 3.54
C GLY A 47 -1.40 5.37 2.11
N ASN A 48 -0.77 4.25 1.86
CA ASN A 48 -0.05 3.92 0.62
C ASN A 48 -0.89 4.02 -0.67
N LYS A 49 -2.19 3.90 -0.55
CA LYS A 49 -3.05 3.88 -1.75
C LYS A 49 -3.15 5.23 -2.42
N VAL A 50 -2.94 6.34 -1.70
CA VAL A 50 -2.97 7.69 -2.27
C VAL A 50 -1.95 7.83 -3.39
N ARG A 51 -0.69 7.40 -3.17
CA ARG A 51 0.36 7.44 -4.20
C ARG A 51 -0.01 6.67 -5.47
N LYS A 52 -0.67 5.52 -5.32
CA LYS A 52 -1.16 4.72 -6.45
C LYS A 52 -2.32 5.40 -7.17
N LEU A 53 -3.26 5.93 -6.39
CA LEU A 53 -4.46 6.59 -6.88
C LEU A 53 -4.16 7.89 -7.61
N GLU A 54 -3.06 8.57 -7.30
CA GLU A 54 -2.61 9.73 -8.07
C GLU A 54 -2.40 9.43 -9.56
N TYR A 55 -1.88 8.26 -9.87
CA TYR A 55 -1.69 7.80 -11.25
C TYR A 55 -2.96 7.20 -11.85
N LEU A 56 -3.64 6.32 -11.11
CA LEU A 56 -4.83 5.62 -11.60
C LEU A 56 -6.00 6.57 -11.85
N LEU A 57 -6.22 7.54 -10.97
CA LEU A 57 -7.29 8.53 -11.15
C LEU A 57 -6.94 9.58 -12.21
N ALA A 58 -5.64 9.88 -12.39
CA ALA A 58 -5.19 10.70 -13.52
C ALA A 58 -5.47 10.02 -14.86
N ASP A 59 -5.25 8.71 -14.94
CA ASP A 59 -5.57 7.92 -16.11
C ASP A 59 -7.09 7.83 -16.36
N ALA A 60 -7.87 7.61 -15.28
CA ALA A 60 -9.33 7.66 -15.37
C ALA A 60 -9.85 8.99 -15.93
N GLN A 61 -9.35 10.11 -15.44
CA GLN A 61 -9.72 11.45 -15.94
C GLN A 61 -9.29 11.66 -17.41
N LYS A 62 -8.06 11.23 -17.75
CA LYS A 62 -7.57 11.29 -19.14
C LYS A 62 -8.44 10.51 -20.10
N GLN A 63 -9.01 9.39 -19.63
CA GLN A 63 -9.97 8.61 -20.41
C GLN A 63 -11.39 9.18 -20.42
N GLY A 64 -11.67 10.26 -19.67
CA GLY A 64 -12.99 10.87 -19.55
C GLY A 64 -13.97 10.05 -18.71
N CYS A 65 -13.47 9.27 -17.76
CA CYS A 65 -14.31 8.50 -16.84
C CYS A 65 -14.86 9.41 -15.73
N ASP A 66 -16.13 9.21 -15.37
CA ASP A 66 -16.84 9.95 -14.31
C ASP A 66 -17.18 9.08 -13.09
N THR A 67 -16.96 7.78 -13.21
CA THR A 67 -17.24 6.81 -12.16
C THR A 67 -16.06 5.86 -11.99
N VAL A 68 -15.64 5.62 -10.76
CA VAL A 68 -14.58 4.65 -10.47
C VAL A 68 -15.15 3.48 -9.67
N PHE A 69 -14.70 2.27 -10.00
CA PHE A 69 -15.02 1.03 -9.33
C PHE A 69 -13.78 0.46 -8.68
N THR A 70 -13.92 -0.08 -7.46
CA THR A 70 -12.86 -0.88 -6.87
C THR A 70 -13.39 -1.94 -5.92
N THR A 71 -12.50 -2.76 -5.39
CA THR A 71 -12.80 -3.89 -4.52
C THR A 71 -11.80 -4.05 -3.38
N GLY A 72 -12.17 -4.89 -2.44
CA GLY A 72 -11.38 -5.33 -1.29
C GLY A 72 -12.25 -6.12 -0.32
N GLY A 73 -11.72 -6.45 0.84
CA GLY A 73 -12.54 -6.89 1.98
C GLY A 73 -13.36 -5.73 2.57
N ALA A 74 -14.28 -6.03 3.47
CA ALA A 74 -15.17 -5.03 4.08
C ALA A 74 -14.43 -3.85 4.75
N GLN A 75 -13.26 -4.08 5.34
CA GLN A 75 -12.45 -3.04 5.98
C GLN A 75 -11.25 -2.62 5.11
N SER A 76 -11.41 -2.60 3.78
CA SER A 76 -10.33 -2.28 2.84
C SER A 76 -9.90 -0.80 2.92
N ASN A 77 -8.65 -0.54 3.30
CA ASN A 77 -8.05 0.78 3.24
C ASN A 77 -7.94 1.31 1.79
N HIS A 78 -7.83 0.39 0.82
CA HIS A 78 -7.83 0.76 -0.59
C HIS A 78 -9.19 1.29 -1.03
N ALA A 79 -10.27 0.61 -0.67
CA ALA A 79 -11.63 1.04 -1.00
C ALA A 79 -11.91 2.42 -0.41
N MET A 80 -11.66 2.60 0.88
CA MET A 80 -11.86 3.87 1.59
C MET A 80 -11.05 5.02 0.97
N LEU A 81 -9.76 4.82 0.70
CA LEU A 81 -8.94 5.87 0.09
C LEU A 81 -9.33 6.14 -1.37
N THR A 82 -9.85 5.15 -2.10
CA THR A 82 -10.42 5.37 -3.44
C THR A 82 -11.67 6.24 -3.33
N ALA A 83 -12.57 5.97 -2.36
CA ALA A 83 -13.74 6.80 -2.12
C ALA A 83 -13.36 8.25 -1.76
N ALA A 84 -12.40 8.44 -0.86
CA ALA A 84 -11.91 9.77 -0.46
C ALA A 84 -11.31 10.55 -1.64
N CYS A 85 -10.47 9.92 -2.44
CA CYS A 85 -9.85 10.54 -3.60
C CYS A 85 -10.86 10.84 -4.70
N ALA A 86 -11.81 9.94 -4.95
CA ALA A 86 -12.90 10.13 -5.91
C ALA A 86 -13.79 11.32 -5.51
N ALA A 87 -14.19 11.39 -4.24
CA ALA A 87 -14.97 12.51 -3.71
C ALA A 87 -14.27 13.86 -3.92
N ARG A 88 -12.96 13.93 -3.64
CA ARG A 88 -12.15 15.13 -3.86
C ARG A 88 -12.08 15.56 -5.33
N LEU A 89 -12.20 14.62 -6.25
CA LEU A 89 -12.15 14.86 -7.70
C LEU A 89 -13.53 15.02 -8.35
N GLY A 90 -14.63 14.92 -7.58
CA GLY A 90 -15.98 14.95 -8.10
C GLY A 90 -16.38 13.72 -8.92
N LEU A 91 -15.67 12.60 -8.74
CA LEU A 91 -15.98 11.33 -9.37
C LEU A 91 -16.95 10.52 -8.51
N ARG A 92 -17.87 9.80 -9.13
CA ARG A 92 -18.66 8.77 -8.43
C ARG A 92 -17.77 7.58 -8.07
N CYS A 93 -18.02 6.99 -6.90
CA CYS A 93 -17.27 5.83 -6.44
C CYS A 93 -18.22 4.69 -6.09
N VAL A 94 -17.97 3.51 -6.69
CA VAL A 94 -18.70 2.28 -6.41
C VAL A 94 -17.72 1.24 -5.88
N LEU A 95 -17.98 0.77 -4.67
CA LEU A 95 -17.17 -0.21 -3.96
C LEU A 95 -17.90 -1.55 -3.99
N ILE A 96 -17.39 -2.53 -4.75
CA ILE A 96 -17.92 -3.90 -4.75
C ILE A 96 -17.02 -4.73 -3.86
N LEU A 97 -17.43 -4.94 -2.61
CA LEU A 97 -16.60 -5.51 -1.56
C LEU A 97 -16.89 -6.99 -1.33
N LYS A 98 -15.85 -7.79 -1.05
CA LYS A 98 -16.03 -9.13 -0.52
C LYS A 98 -16.66 -9.07 0.87
N LYS A 99 -17.66 -9.92 1.11
CA LYS A 99 -18.27 -10.08 2.43
C LYS A 99 -17.32 -10.86 3.37
N ARG A 100 -16.15 -10.28 3.63
CA ARG A 100 -15.09 -10.83 4.47
C ARG A 100 -14.64 -9.80 5.50
N GLY A 101 -14.30 -10.28 6.71
CA GLY A 101 -13.94 -9.43 7.84
C GLY A 101 -15.17 -8.84 8.53
N VAL A 102 -14.98 -7.70 9.20
CA VAL A 102 -16.05 -7.00 9.92
C VAL A 102 -16.93 -6.24 8.92
N THR A 103 -18.15 -6.72 8.71
CA THR A 103 -19.14 -6.14 7.78
C THR A 103 -20.11 -5.19 8.46
N ASP A 104 -20.06 -5.05 9.77
CA ASP A 104 -20.80 -4.02 10.51
C ASP A 104 -20.32 -2.63 10.07
N ARG A 105 -21.21 -1.65 10.13
CA ARG A 105 -20.92 -0.25 9.82
C ARG A 105 -19.98 0.37 10.88
N LYS A 106 -18.69 0.00 10.80
CA LYS A 106 -17.58 0.44 11.67
C LYS A 106 -16.34 0.69 10.84
N GLY A 107 -15.35 1.36 11.38
CA GLY A 107 -14.05 1.58 10.73
C GLY A 107 -14.18 2.17 9.33
N ASN A 108 -13.56 1.52 8.34
CA ASN A 108 -13.57 2.00 6.96
C ASN A 108 -14.96 2.09 6.32
N LEU A 109 -15.93 1.21 6.68
CA LEU A 109 -17.29 1.28 6.14
C LEU A 109 -18.05 2.56 6.55
N VAL A 110 -17.72 3.15 7.70
CA VAL A 110 -18.25 4.47 8.09
C VAL A 110 -17.66 5.56 7.20
N LEU A 111 -16.37 5.46 6.90
CA LEU A 111 -15.67 6.44 6.07
C LEU A 111 -16.13 6.35 4.60
N ASP A 112 -16.35 5.14 4.08
CA ASP A 112 -16.89 4.93 2.74
C ASP A 112 -18.24 5.65 2.54
N ASP A 113 -19.13 5.54 3.53
CA ASP A 113 -20.41 6.23 3.54
C ASP A 113 -20.24 7.76 3.64
N ILE A 114 -19.37 8.25 4.53
CA ILE A 114 -19.07 9.68 4.68
C ILE A 114 -18.54 10.29 3.38
N PHE A 115 -17.71 9.56 2.62
CA PHE A 115 -17.21 9.99 1.31
C PHE A 115 -18.22 9.82 0.18
N GLY A 116 -19.41 9.30 0.46
CA GLY A 116 -20.49 9.14 -0.51
C GLY A 116 -20.29 8.00 -1.49
N ALA A 117 -19.48 7.01 -1.15
CA ALA A 117 -19.30 5.83 -2.00
C ALA A 117 -20.54 4.92 -1.95
N GLN A 118 -20.90 4.35 -3.10
CA GLN A 118 -21.90 3.30 -3.17
C GLN A 118 -21.25 1.98 -2.82
N VAL A 119 -21.64 1.35 -1.72
CA VAL A 119 -21.09 0.06 -1.26
C VAL A 119 -22.04 -1.08 -1.62
N GLU A 120 -21.53 -2.08 -2.32
CA GLU A 120 -22.19 -3.33 -2.65
C GLU A 120 -21.37 -4.50 -2.10
N PHE A 121 -21.99 -5.46 -1.39
CA PHE A 121 -21.30 -6.65 -0.93
C PHE A 121 -21.57 -7.83 -1.85
N MET A 122 -20.51 -8.60 -2.16
CA MET A 122 -20.62 -9.89 -2.80
C MET A 122 -20.10 -10.99 -1.86
N ASP A 123 -20.89 -12.06 -1.73
CA ASP A 123 -20.51 -13.26 -0.97
C ASP A 123 -19.76 -14.24 -1.89
N THR A 124 -18.53 -13.88 -2.21
CA THR A 124 -17.63 -14.66 -3.06
C THR A 124 -16.19 -14.49 -2.59
N ASP A 125 -15.36 -15.51 -2.83
CA ASP A 125 -13.90 -15.43 -2.68
C ASP A 125 -13.19 -15.08 -3.99
N SER A 126 -13.91 -15.11 -5.11
CA SER A 126 -13.39 -14.89 -6.46
C SER A 126 -13.35 -13.39 -6.78
N TYR A 127 -12.15 -12.84 -7.01
CA TYR A 127 -12.01 -11.50 -7.58
C TYR A 127 -12.50 -11.44 -9.03
N GLU A 128 -12.43 -12.54 -9.78
CA GLU A 128 -12.93 -12.56 -11.16
C GLU A 128 -14.45 -12.33 -11.23
N ASP A 129 -15.22 -12.92 -10.30
CA ASP A 129 -16.66 -12.68 -10.21
C ASP A 129 -16.96 -11.20 -9.93
N ILE A 130 -16.15 -10.58 -9.04
CA ILE A 130 -16.28 -9.16 -8.72
C ILE A 130 -15.94 -8.29 -9.93
N TYR A 131 -14.87 -8.61 -10.65
CA TYR A 131 -14.50 -7.87 -11.85
C TYR A 131 -15.52 -8.07 -12.98
N ALA A 132 -16.11 -9.26 -13.12
CA ALA A 132 -17.22 -9.48 -14.05
C ALA A 132 -18.41 -8.58 -13.70
N LYS A 133 -18.76 -8.47 -12.41
CA LYS A 133 -19.81 -7.54 -11.94
C LYS A 133 -19.48 -6.08 -12.20
N MET A 134 -18.23 -5.67 -12.01
CA MET A 134 -17.80 -4.30 -12.34
C MET A 134 -17.93 -4.02 -13.83
N ARG A 135 -17.53 -4.94 -14.69
CA ARG A 135 -17.66 -4.80 -16.15
C ARG A 135 -19.13 -4.67 -16.56
N GLU A 136 -20.03 -5.52 -16.04
CA GLU A 136 -21.48 -5.39 -16.23
C GLU A 136 -22.00 -4.00 -15.83
N ARG A 137 -21.57 -3.50 -14.66
CA ARG A 137 -21.98 -2.17 -14.18
C ARG A 137 -21.44 -1.05 -15.08
N CYS A 138 -20.23 -1.17 -15.59
CA CYS A 138 -19.67 -0.20 -16.55
C CYS A 138 -20.49 -0.19 -17.86
N GLU A 139 -20.95 -1.33 -18.36
CA GLU A 139 -21.81 -1.40 -19.55
C GLU A 139 -23.16 -0.73 -19.31
N VAL A 140 -23.77 -0.96 -18.15
CA VAL A 140 -25.03 -0.29 -17.76
C VAL A 140 -24.85 1.23 -17.71
N LEU A 141 -23.76 1.71 -17.13
CA LEU A 141 -23.43 3.13 -17.06
C LEU A 141 -23.18 3.73 -18.46
N ALA A 142 -22.51 3.00 -19.35
CA ALA A 142 -22.25 3.45 -20.71
C ALA A 142 -23.55 3.70 -21.50
N ASN A 143 -24.59 2.87 -21.32
CA ASN A 143 -25.90 3.07 -21.90
C ASN A 143 -26.64 4.29 -21.35
N GLN A 144 -26.18 4.86 -20.22
CA GLN A 144 -26.70 6.08 -19.60
C GLN A 144 -25.86 7.31 -19.90
N GLY A 145 -24.83 7.18 -20.77
CA GLY A 145 -23.91 8.26 -21.14
C GLY A 145 -22.79 8.51 -20.11
N HIS A 146 -22.55 7.56 -19.20
CA HIS A 146 -21.48 7.62 -18.19
C HIS A 146 -20.35 6.67 -18.52
N LYS A 147 -19.16 6.92 -17.98
CA LYS A 147 -17.97 6.08 -18.24
C LYS A 147 -17.32 5.60 -16.93
N GLY A 148 -17.29 4.29 -16.74
CA GLY A 148 -16.66 3.64 -15.61
C GLY A 148 -15.17 3.36 -15.82
N TYR A 149 -14.39 3.43 -14.73
CA TYR A 149 -12.99 3.02 -14.66
C TYR A 149 -12.82 2.01 -13.54
N ILE A 150 -12.30 0.82 -13.87
CA ILE A 150 -12.08 -0.25 -12.89
C ILE A 150 -10.66 -0.17 -12.34
N ILE A 151 -10.55 0.03 -11.04
CA ILE A 151 -9.29 -0.04 -10.28
C ILE A 151 -9.24 -1.42 -9.61
N PRO A 152 -8.26 -2.27 -9.92
CA PRO A 152 -8.17 -3.58 -9.31
C PRO A 152 -7.83 -3.50 -7.82
N VAL A 153 -7.97 -4.63 -7.12
CA VAL A 153 -7.71 -4.76 -5.68
C VAL A 153 -6.37 -4.14 -5.30
N GLY A 154 -6.40 -3.28 -4.28
CA GLY A 154 -5.20 -2.59 -3.80
C GLY A 154 -4.61 -1.56 -4.75
N GLY A 155 -5.24 -1.27 -5.92
CA GLY A 155 -4.65 -0.45 -6.98
C GLY A 155 -3.33 -1.03 -7.50
N SER A 156 -3.19 -2.37 -7.44
CA SER A 156 -1.95 -3.06 -7.79
C SER A 156 -1.91 -3.32 -9.29
N THR A 157 -1.41 -2.33 -9.99
CA THR A 157 -1.10 -2.34 -11.43
C THR A 157 0.30 -1.78 -11.63
N ALA A 158 0.88 -1.98 -12.80
CA ALA A 158 2.13 -1.35 -13.18
C ALA A 158 2.09 0.18 -12.97
N LEU A 159 1.03 0.83 -13.46
CA LEU A 159 0.84 2.28 -13.32
C LEU A 159 0.73 2.72 -11.85
N GLY A 160 -0.05 2.01 -11.03
CA GLY A 160 -0.16 2.29 -9.59
C GLY A 160 1.16 2.08 -8.84
N SER A 161 1.96 1.11 -9.26
CA SER A 161 3.27 0.83 -8.62
C SER A 161 4.28 1.95 -8.82
N ILE A 162 4.16 2.77 -9.89
CA ILE A 162 5.00 3.95 -10.11
C ILE A 162 4.93 4.92 -8.92
N GLY A 163 3.76 5.08 -8.29
CA GLY A 163 3.62 5.93 -7.11
C GLY A 163 4.54 5.53 -5.94
N TYR A 164 4.89 4.25 -5.87
CA TYR A 164 5.83 3.76 -4.86
C TYR A 164 7.29 3.78 -5.30
N ALA A 165 7.57 3.72 -6.60
CA ALA A 165 8.90 4.04 -7.09
C ALA A 165 9.24 5.53 -6.85
N GLU A 166 8.26 6.44 -6.98
CA GLU A 166 8.38 7.86 -6.58
C GLU A 166 8.59 8.02 -5.07
N CYS A 167 7.93 7.19 -4.25
CA CYS A 167 8.18 7.17 -2.80
C CYS A 167 9.65 6.86 -2.49
N VAL A 168 10.28 5.95 -3.22
CA VAL A 168 11.70 5.63 -3.01
C VAL A 168 12.61 6.76 -3.50
N ARG A 169 12.26 7.47 -4.58
CA ARG A 169 12.99 8.67 -4.99
C ARG A 169 12.98 9.73 -3.89
N GLU A 170 11.81 10.00 -3.34
CA GLU A 170 11.62 10.90 -2.19
C GLU A 170 12.43 10.43 -0.96
N LEU A 171 12.40 9.12 -0.67
CA LEU A 171 13.16 8.52 0.42
C LEU A 171 14.67 8.67 0.23
N ALA A 172 15.18 8.52 -0.99
CA ALA A 172 16.58 8.70 -1.32
C ALA A 172 17.06 10.14 -1.09
N GLU A 173 16.22 11.13 -1.45
CA GLU A 173 16.48 12.54 -1.19
C GLU A 173 16.53 12.81 0.32
N GLN A 174 15.54 12.31 1.08
CA GLN A 174 15.48 12.48 2.54
C GLN A 174 16.64 11.77 3.27
N ALA A 175 17.03 10.57 2.82
CA ALA A 175 18.19 9.86 3.38
C ALA A 175 19.49 10.65 3.16
N LYS A 176 19.66 11.22 1.97
CA LYS A 176 20.79 12.10 1.66
C LYS A 176 20.82 13.36 2.55
N GLU A 177 19.67 13.99 2.78
CA GLU A 177 19.54 15.14 3.68
C GLU A 177 19.87 14.78 5.13
N ALA A 178 19.48 13.56 5.57
CA ALA A 178 19.80 13.04 6.88
C ALA A 178 21.26 12.55 7.02
N GLY A 179 22.03 12.49 5.92
CA GLY A 179 23.42 12.03 5.92
C GLY A 179 23.55 10.52 6.16
N ILE A 180 22.55 9.74 5.78
CA ILE A 180 22.51 8.27 5.96
C ILE A 180 22.43 7.55 4.63
N GLU A 181 22.85 6.29 4.62
CA GLU A 181 22.73 5.38 3.49
C GLU A 181 21.80 4.23 3.87
N ILE A 182 20.58 4.21 3.27
CA ILE A 182 19.59 3.17 3.55
C ILE A 182 20.06 1.87 2.90
N SER A 183 20.18 0.82 3.69
CA SER A 183 20.57 -0.51 3.26
C SER A 183 19.38 -1.44 3.00
N HIS A 184 18.21 -1.14 3.60
CA HIS A 184 17.03 -1.99 3.47
C HIS A 184 15.73 -1.20 3.61
N VAL A 185 14.74 -1.56 2.77
CA VAL A 185 13.38 -1.00 2.84
C VAL A 185 12.38 -2.14 2.96
N ALA A 186 11.53 -2.11 3.99
CA ALA A 186 10.51 -3.13 4.24
C ALA A 186 9.11 -2.53 4.28
N SER A 187 8.10 -3.28 3.80
CA SER A 187 6.69 -2.88 3.87
C SER A 187 5.74 -4.07 3.91
N ALA A 188 4.53 -3.85 4.40
CA ALA A 188 3.43 -4.81 4.29
C ALA A 188 3.07 -5.07 2.82
N THR A 189 2.84 -6.35 2.49
CA THR A 189 2.41 -6.81 1.16
C THR A 189 1.10 -7.56 1.27
N GLY A 190 0.03 -7.00 0.71
CA GLY A 190 -1.30 -7.63 0.66
C GLY A 190 -1.92 -7.64 -0.75
N SER A 191 -1.22 -7.11 -1.78
CA SER A 191 -1.64 -7.15 -3.19
C SER A 191 -0.48 -6.86 -4.17
N GLY A 192 0.76 -6.79 -3.69
CA GLY A 192 1.99 -6.70 -4.47
C GLY A 192 2.41 -5.31 -4.96
N GLY A 193 1.48 -4.42 -5.35
CA GLY A 193 1.85 -3.19 -6.08
C GLY A 193 2.69 -2.17 -5.31
N THR A 194 2.57 -2.09 -3.97
CA THR A 194 3.45 -1.24 -3.15
C THR A 194 4.87 -1.79 -3.18
N THR A 195 5.01 -3.09 -2.91
CA THR A 195 6.30 -3.77 -2.91
C THR A 195 6.96 -3.72 -4.30
N ALA A 196 6.19 -3.89 -5.39
CA ALA A 196 6.71 -3.74 -6.75
C ALA A 196 7.31 -2.34 -7.00
N GLY A 197 6.60 -1.30 -6.55
CA GLY A 197 7.12 0.07 -6.63
C GLY A 197 8.37 0.28 -5.77
N LEU A 198 8.44 -0.30 -4.56
CA LEU A 198 9.64 -0.25 -3.73
C LEU A 198 10.82 -0.97 -4.39
N VAL A 199 10.60 -2.14 -5.00
CA VAL A 199 11.65 -2.89 -5.69
C VAL A 199 12.18 -2.11 -6.89
N LEU A 200 11.29 -1.59 -7.75
CA LEU A 200 11.70 -0.76 -8.88
C LEU A 200 12.42 0.51 -8.40
N GLY A 201 11.85 1.20 -7.41
CA GLY A 201 12.42 2.42 -6.88
C GLY A 201 13.80 2.22 -6.24
N THR A 202 14.01 1.15 -5.45
CA THR A 202 15.33 0.86 -4.87
C THR A 202 16.35 0.56 -5.96
N SER A 203 15.98 -0.13 -7.03
CA SER A 203 16.90 -0.38 -8.14
C SER A 203 17.34 0.90 -8.85
N LEU A 204 16.49 1.93 -8.89
CA LEU A 204 16.75 3.17 -9.61
C LEU A 204 17.39 4.26 -8.74
N PHE A 205 16.99 4.38 -7.48
CA PHE A 205 17.34 5.53 -6.65
C PHE A 205 18.16 5.18 -5.39
N LEU A 206 18.16 3.89 -4.98
CA LEU A 206 18.92 3.37 -3.84
C LEU A 206 19.60 2.04 -4.23
N PRO A 207 20.56 2.04 -5.18
CA PRO A 207 21.06 0.82 -5.80
C PRO A 207 21.75 -0.15 -4.81
N GLN A 208 22.20 0.33 -3.65
CA GLN A 208 22.75 -0.50 -2.57
C GLN A 208 21.67 -1.10 -1.65
N ALA A 209 20.46 -0.55 -1.67
CA ALA A 209 19.38 -1.02 -0.80
C ALA A 209 18.66 -2.26 -1.34
N LYS A 210 18.21 -3.10 -0.40
CA LYS A 210 17.32 -4.24 -0.68
C LYS A 210 15.89 -3.90 -0.29
N ALA A 211 14.92 -4.56 -0.93
CA ALA A 211 13.50 -4.45 -0.60
C ALA A 211 12.97 -5.77 -0.03
N THR A 212 12.21 -5.69 1.06
CA THR A 212 11.51 -6.86 1.63
C THR A 212 10.01 -6.60 1.67
N GLY A 213 9.26 -7.43 0.97
CA GLY A 213 7.82 -7.52 1.11
C GLY A 213 7.46 -8.43 2.30
N LEU A 214 6.68 -7.92 3.25
CA LEU A 214 6.18 -8.69 4.37
C LEU A 214 4.75 -9.11 4.07
N GLY A 215 4.60 -10.34 3.56
CA GLY A 215 3.33 -10.89 3.05
C GLY A 215 2.35 -11.16 4.20
N VAL A 216 1.17 -10.57 4.13
CA VAL A 216 0.10 -10.70 5.14
C VAL A 216 -1.09 -11.53 4.63
N ASP A 217 -0.96 -12.09 3.44
CA ASP A 217 -1.89 -13.03 2.79
C ASP A 217 -1.09 -14.14 2.10
N THR A 218 -1.77 -15.13 1.54
CA THR A 218 -1.19 -16.35 0.95
C THR A 218 -1.00 -16.28 -0.56
N ASP A 219 -1.31 -15.16 -1.19
CA ASP A 219 -1.11 -14.99 -2.65
C ASP A 219 0.37 -15.13 -3.03
N PRO A 220 0.68 -15.57 -4.26
CA PRO A 220 2.05 -15.75 -4.75
C PRO A 220 2.70 -14.39 -5.06
N PHE A 221 3.03 -13.65 -4.00
CA PHE A 221 3.51 -12.27 -4.14
C PHE A 221 4.86 -12.14 -4.82
N GLU A 222 5.73 -13.16 -4.81
CA GLU A 222 6.97 -13.15 -5.57
C GLU A 222 6.72 -12.95 -7.06
N GLU A 223 5.81 -13.75 -7.63
CA GLU A 223 5.43 -13.72 -9.04
C GLU A 223 4.71 -12.41 -9.36
N ILE A 224 3.71 -12.05 -8.54
CA ILE A 224 2.92 -10.82 -8.73
C ILE A 224 3.82 -9.57 -8.72
N VAL A 225 4.73 -9.48 -7.76
CA VAL A 225 5.66 -8.35 -7.65
C VAL A 225 6.61 -8.32 -8.83
N SER A 226 7.15 -9.47 -9.23
CA SER A 226 8.10 -9.56 -10.35
C SER A 226 7.46 -9.12 -11.67
N GLU A 227 6.23 -9.53 -11.93
CA GLU A 227 5.49 -9.09 -13.13
C GLU A 227 5.20 -7.58 -13.09
N LEU A 228 4.71 -7.06 -11.97
CA LEU A 228 4.44 -5.64 -11.82
C LEU A 228 5.71 -4.79 -11.97
N VAL A 229 6.85 -5.24 -11.46
CA VAL A 229 8.15 -4.56 -11.66
C VAL A 229 8.53 -4.50 -13.13
N LYS A 230 8.39 -5.63 -13.83
CA LYS A 230 8.70 -5.73 -15.27
C LYS A 230 7.85 -4.77 -16.10
N GLU A 231 6.53 -4.79 -15.86
CA GLU A 231 5.61 -3.90 -16.56
C GLU A 231 5.84 -2.43 -16.21
N ALA A 232 6.04 -2.11 -14.91
CA ALA A 232 6.28 -0.75 -14.44
C ALA A 232 7.59 -0.18 -14.98
N ALA A 233 8.66 -0.97 -15.05
CA ALA A 233 9.92 -0.59 -15.68
C ALA A 233 9.71 -0.21 -17.15
N GLY A 234 8.91 -1.01 -17.89
CA GLY A 234 8.54 -0.70 -19.28
C GLY A 234 7.79 0.63 -19.41
N LEU A 235 6.84 0.95 -18.53
CA LEU A 235 6.09 2.21 -18.54
C LEU A 235 6.99 3.44 -18.36
N VAL A 236 8.03 3.33 -17.54
CA VAL A 236 8.97 4.43 -17.28
C VAL A 236 10.21 4.41 -18.19
N GLY A 237 10.26 3.49 -19.16
CA GLY A 237 11.37 3.37 -20.10
C GLY A 237 12.69 3.00 -19.44
N GLN A 238 12.64 2.21 -18.37
CA GLN A 238 13.80 1.70 -17.64
C GLN A 238 14.00 0.21 -17.89
N PRO A 239 15.24 -0.31 -17.84
CA PRO A 239 15.47 -1.74 -17.89
C PRO A 239 14.86 -2.43 -16.66
N VAL A 240 14.38 -3.65 -16.86
CA VAL A 240 14.00 -4.52 -15.73
C VAL A 240 15.25 -4.83 -14.90
N PRO A 241 15.20 -4.69 -13.57
CA PRO A 241 16.34 -5.03 -12.73
C PRO A 241 16.76 -6.49 -12.95
N THR A 242 18.02 -6.73 -13.27
CA THR A 242 18.56 -8.08 -13.55
C THR A 242 18.96 -8.83 -12.30
N ASP A 243 19.03 -8.13 -11.16
CA ASP A 243 19.46 -8.64 -9.86
C ASP A 243 18.29 -8.84 -8.86
N MET A 244 17.08 -9.05 -9.37
CA MET A 244 15.86 -9.21 -8.58
C MET A 244 16.02 -10.21 -7.43
N ASP A 245 16.59 -11.39 -7.69
CA ASP A 245 16.75 -12.46 -6.70
C ASP A 245 17.67 -12.09 -5.52
N SER A 246 18.56 -11.14 -5.70
CA SER A 246 19.45 -10.66 -4.63
C SER A 246 18.93 -9.40 -3.95
N ARG A 247 18.12 -8.62 -4.66
CA ARG A 247 17.61 -7.31 -4.25
C ARG A 247 16.27 -7.40 -3.52
N PHE A 248 15.44 -8.37 -3.85
CA PHE A 248 14.08 -8.52 -3.37
C PHE A 248 13.86 -9.83 -2.65
N ARG A 249 13.12 -9.81 -1.55
CA ARG A 249 12.63 -11.00 -0.83
C ARG A 249 11.19 -10.80 -0.39
N MET A 250 10.37 -11.85 -0.54
CA MET A 250 9.11 -11.98 0.15
C MET A 250 9.30 -12.83 1.41
N ILE A 251 8.74 -12.36 2.52
CA ILE A 251 8.70 -13.10 3.78
C ILE A 251 7.26 -13.05 4.29
N TYR A 252 6.64 -14.22 4.42
CA TYR A 252 5.23 -14.31 4.79
C TYR A 252 5.03 -14.33 6.31
N HIS A 253 4.02 -13.61 6.77
CA HIS A 253 3.55 -13.60 8.15
C HIS A 253 2.01 -13.44 8.18
N VAL A 254 1.33 -14.50 7.78
CA VAL A 254 -0.13 -14.50 7.56
C VAL A 254 -0.91 -14.73 8.86
N GLY A 255 -0.38 -15.59 9.73
CA GLY A 255 -1.07 -16.02 10.96
C GLY A 255 -2.35 -16.82 10.66
N ALA A 256 -3.45 -16.47 11.31
CA ALA A 256 -4.74 -17.15 11.14
C ALA A 256 -5.42 -16.88 9.79
N GLY A 257 -4.92 -15.95 8.98
CA GLY A 257 -5.43 -15.61 7.66
C GLY A 257 -5.59 -14.11 7.41
N TYR A 258 -6.00 -13.79 6.19
CA TYR A 258 -6.29 -12.41 5.78
C TYR A 258 -7.41 -11.81 6.63
N ALA A 259 -7.25 -10.54 7.02
CA ALA A 259 -8.17 -9.76 7.84
C ALA A 259 -8.43 -10.32 9.26
N ILE A 260 -7.68 -11.32 9.71
CA ILE A 260 -7.75 -11.86 11.08
C ILE A 260 -6.54 -11.35 11.87
N PRO A 261 -6.74 -10.59 12.96
CA PRO A 261 -5.64 -10.17 13.83
C PRO A 261 -4.92 -11.37 14.44
N ASN A 262 -3.60 -11.27 14.60
CA ASN A 262 -2.80 -12.26 15.33
C ASN A 262 -2.56 -11.74 16.74
N ALA A 263 -2.90 -12.52 17.75
CA ALA A 263 -2.64 -12.15 19.15
C ALA A 263 -1.15 -11.96 19.45
N GLU A 264 -0.28 -12.72 18.75
CA GLU A 264 1.18 -12.64 18.88
C GLU A 264 1.76 -11.32 18.37
N ASP A 265 1.07 -10.62 17.45
CA ASP A 265 1.51 -9.33 16.89
C ASP A 265 1.13 -8.16 17.79
N THR A 266 0.10 -8.32 18.62
CA THR A 266 -0.42 -7.28 19.51
C THR A 266 0.64 -6.64 20.42
N PRO A 267 1.57 -7.38 21.05
CA PRO A 267 2.63 -6.77 21.84
C PRO A 267 3.50 -5.80 21.05
N TYR A 268 3.85 -6.09 19.79
CA TYR A 268 4.66 -5.25 18.93
C TYR A 268 3.92 -3.98 18.47
N ILE A 269 2.61 -4.10 18.21
CA ILE A 269 1.73 -2.96 17.91
C ILE A 269 1.68 -2.00 19.10
N LYS A 270 1.42 -2.56 20.30
CA LYS A 270 1.36 -1.80 21.55
C LYS A 270 2.73 -1.20 21.93
N GLU A 271 3.83 -1.90 21.65
CA GLU A 271 5.19 -1.39 21.88
C GLU A 271 5.47 -0.16 21.04
N LEU A 272 5.25 -0.19 19.71
CA LEU A 272 5.45 0.96 18.84
C LEU A 272 4.60 2.16 19.28
N ALA A 273 3.32 1.91 19.62
CA ALA A 273 2.44 2.96 20.09
C ALA A 273 2.92 3.61 21.39
N ARG A 274 3.42 2.82 22.34
CA ARG A 274 3.92 3.31 23.65
C ARG A 274 5.28 3.99 23.56
N GLN A 275 6.12 3.53 22.64
CA GLN A 275 7.50 4.04 22.52
C GLN A 275 7.57 5.25 21.59
N GLU A 276 6.81 5.29 20.52
CA GLU A 276 6.94 6.29 19.46
C GLU A 276 5.62 7.07 19.17
N GLY A 277 4.51 6.70 19.81
CA GLY A 277 3.20 7.33 19.57
C GLY A 277 2.61 7.01 18.19
N ILE A 278 3.00 5.90 17.57
CA ILE A 278 2.58 5.51 16.22
C ILE A 278 1.59 4.36 16.30
N LEU A 279 0.45 4.49 15.61
CA LEU A 279 -0.59 3.48 15.56
C LEU A 279 -0.46 2.62 14.30
N LEU A 280 -0.52 1.31 14.45
CA LEU A 280 -0.57 0.33 13.37
C LEU A 280 -1.91 -0.39 13.37
N ASP A 281 -2.39 -0.78 12.19
CA ASP A 281 -3.57 -1.64 12.05
C ASP A 281 -3.22 -3.12 12.31
N PRO A 282 -4.16 -3.94 12.77
CA PRO A 282 -3.86 -5.34 13.10
C PRO A 282 -3.86 -6.27 11.87
N VAL A 283 -4.21 -5.78 10.67
CA VAL A 283 -4.36 -6.62 9.46
C VAL A 283 -3.10 -6.58 8.59
N TYR A 284 -2.56 -5.40 8.35
CA TYR A 284 -1.44 -5.16 7.43
C TYR A 284 -0.18 -4.70 8.17
N THR A 285 -0.20 -3.46 8.66
CA THR A 285 1.01 -2.83 9.20
C THR A 285 1.45 -3.46 10.51
N GLY A 286 0.53 -3.91 11.34
CA GLY A 286 0.86 -4.57 12.60
C GLY A 286 1.52 -5.93 12.39
N LYS A 287 0.96 -6.78 11.49
CA LYS A 287 1.57 -8.07 11.12
C LYS A 287 2.96 -7.86 10.53
N ALA A 288 3.07 -6.93 9.57
CA ALA A 288 4.34 -6.64 8.93
C ALA A 288 5.37 -6.09 9.93
N TRP A 289 4.97 -5.20 10.84
CA TRP A 289 5.84 -4.65 11.87
C TRP A 289 6.34 -5.72 12.84
N ALA A 290 5.44 -6.59 13.32
CA ALA A 290 5.81 -7.70 14.21
C ALA A 290 6.84 -8.62 13.54
N LYS A 291 6.62 -8.99 12.26
CA LYS A 291 7.59 -9.79 11.51
C LYS A 291 8.89 -9.04 11.26
N PHE A 292 8.83 -7.75 10.95
CA PHE A 292 10.03 -6.91 10.78
C PHE A 292 10.90 -6.91 12.04
N LEU A 293 10.32 -6.68 13.22
CA LEU A 293 11.06 -6.70 14.47
C LEU A 293 11.55 -8.11 14.86
N THR A 294 10.80 -9.15 14.51
CA THR A 294 11.25 -10.53 14.67
C THR A 294 12.51 -10.79 13.83
N LEU A 295 12.51 -10.34 12.58
CA LEU A 295 13.69 -10.43 11.70
C LEU A 295 14.89 -9.65 12.22
N VAL A 296 14.67 -8.49 12.87
CA VAL A 296 15.74 -7.77 13.57
C VAL A 296 16.33 -8.63 14.69
N LYS A 297 15.49 -9.25 15.53
CA LYS A 297 15.95 -10.13 16.62
C LYS A 297 16.68 -11.38 16.12
N GLU A 298 16.26 -11.91 14.98
CA GLU A 298 16.85 -13.11 14.35
C GLU A 298 18.17 -12.79 13.59
N GLY A 299 18.62 -11.52 13.54
CA GLY A 299 19.85 -11.12 12.86
C GLY A 299 19.73 -11.04 11.35
N TYR A 300 18.52 -11.06 10.77
CA TYR A 300 18.32 -10.97 9.32
C TYR A 300 18.94 -9.71 8.71
N PHE A 301 18.98 -8.63 9.46
CA PHE A 301 19.57 -7.35 9.05
C PHE A 301 21.00 -7.13 9.58
N ASP A 302 21.71 -8.17 10.02
CA ASP A 302 23.09 -8.02 10.47
C ASP A 302 23.97 -7.56 9.31
N GLY A 303 24.91 -6.65 9.61
CA GLY A 303 25.71 -5.97 8.60
C GLY A 303 24.98 -4.87 7.81
N GLN A 304 23.68 -4.65 8.04
CA GLN A 304 22.90 -3.53 7.50
C GLN A 304 22.92 -2.37 8.50
N GLU A 305 23.28 -1.16 8.08
CA GLU A 305 23.37 -0.03 9.01
C GLU A 305 22.00 0.60 9.26
N HIS A 306 21.38 1.18 8.23
CA HIS A 306 20.10 1.87 8.33
C HIS A 306 19.01 1.10 7.60
N ILE A 307 18.03 0.64 8.35
CA ILE A 307 16.87 -0.09 7.82
C ILE A 307 15.61 0.74 7.95
N ALA A 308 14.80 0.78 6.89
CA ALA A 308 13.59 1.58 6.84
C ALA A 308 12.33 0.71 6.77
N PHE A 309 11.33 1.04 7.57
CA PHE A 309 9.98 0.48 7.47
C PHE A 309 9.04 1.52 6.87
N VAL A 310 8.26 1.15 5.85
CA VAL A 310 7.24 2.01 5.26
C VAL A 310 5.91 1.78 5.96
N HIS A 311 5.45 2.77 6.71
CA HIS A 311 4.14 2.74 7.34
C HIS A 311 3.05 3.09 6.33
N THR A 312 2.34 2.06 5.88
CA THR A 312 1.37 2.13 4.78
C THR A 312 -0.05 2.55 5.20
N GLY A 313 -0.24 2.97 6.46
CA GLY A 313 -1.54 3.42 6.97
C GLY A 313 -2.37 2.31 7.61
N GLY A 314 -3.69 2.46 7.61
CA GLY A 314 -4.62 1.43 8.06
C GLY A 314 -5.30 1.69 9.41
N ALA A 315 -5.02 2.80 10.08
CA ALA A 315 -5.49 3.08 11.44
C ALA A 315 -7.02 2.97 11.65
N ALA A 316 -7.84 3.15 10.60
CA ALA A 316 -9.30 3.00 10.70
C ALA A 316 -9.73 1.60 11.17
N ALA A 317 -8.95 0.56 10.87
CA ALA A 317 -9.25 -0.81 11.29
C ALA A 317 -9.23 -0.99 12.82
N LEU A 318 -8.49 -0.15 13.56
CA LEU A 318 -8.49 -0.15 15.02
C LEU A 318 -9.86 0.18 15.64
N PHE A 319 -10.74 0.87 14.91
CA PHE A 319 -12.09 1.20 15.36
C PHE A 319 -13.13 0.13 14.97
N ALA A 320 -12.72 -0.89 14.26
CA ALA A 320 -13.58 -1.98 13.81
C ALA A 320 -13.18 -3.35 14.39
N MET A 321 -11.94 -3.50 14.84
CA MET A 321 -11.36 -4.78 15.25
C MET A 321 -10.82 -4.71 16.68
N ASP A 322 -10.98 -5.80 17.43
CA ASP A 322 -10.33 -5.96 18.71
C ASP A 322 -8.88 -6.41 18.51
N LEU A 323 -7.99 -5.87 19.33
CA LEU A 323 -6.57 -6.27 19.34
C LEU A 323 -6.28 -7.47 20.27
N GLY A 324 -7.28 -7.88 21.06
CA GLY A 324 -7.10 -8.90 22.10
C GLY A 324 -6.51 -8.35 23.40
#